data_8c53c10db366e736d286366142176000
#
_entry.id   8c53c10db366e736d286366142176000
#
_cell.length_a   1.000
_cell.length_b   1.000
_cell.length_c   1.000
_cell.angle_alpha   90.00
_cell.angle_beta   90.00
_cell.angle_gamma   90.00
#
_symmetry.space_group_name_H-M   'P 1'
#
loop_
_entity.id
_entity.type
_entity.pdbx_description
1 polymer ?
#
loop_
_entity_poly.entity_id
_entity_poly.type
_entity_poly.pdbx_seq_one_letter_code
_entity_poly.pdbx_strand_id
1 'polypeptide(L)'
;MLDRILGGFEAGRVTLIVSGSDYVFHLTSLLCVRSVMEGGEVVFVDGGNSIDPHGIAGIAKRVGLARLEVLPKIHVARAFTCHQMATILLEQIDEKVQDVGAQLVILSCLPELFLDEDVPLSEAHQLFLRSAREVKRVAEDHGVVMIATNAGLAKLYRRKSIRRVLYETAYRVVRFQHHRGGLKIVVPDLGIEETYRPVPANQATLEDFAYAVPRIRDLQEGIEPKEVRAANGYLRFAW
;
A
#
# COMPACT_ATOMS: atom_id res chain seq x y z
N MET A 1 -7.25 12.38 5.14
CA MET A 1 -8.00 11.35 5.89
C MET A 1 -7.08 10.56 6.81
N LEU A 2 -6.05 9.87 6.29
CA LEU A 2 -5.11 9.12 7.15
C LEU A 2 -4.45 10.01 8.20
N ASP A 3 -4.02 11.22 7.84
CA ASP A 3 -3.47 12.18 8.82
C ASP A 3 -4.42 12.47 9.98
N ARG A 4 -5.74 12.53 9.71
CA ARG A 4 -6.76 12.71 10.77
C ARG A 4 -6.90 11.47 11.65
N ILE A 5 -6.73 10.29 11.09
CA ILE A 5 -6.88 9.01 11.80
C ILE A 5 -5.61 8.68 12.59
N LEU A 6 -4.44 8.89 11.97
CA LEU A 6 -3.14 8.48 12.51
C LEU A 6 -2.41 9.61 13.25
N GLY A 7 -2.83 10.88 13.07
CA GLY A 7 -2.03 12.03 13.50
C GLY A 7 -0.75 12.23 12.68
N GLY A 8 -0.64 11.57 11.52
CA GLY A 8 0.56 11.51 10.69
C GLY A 8 1.34 10.20 10.83
N PHE A 9 2.46 10.12 10.12
CA PHE A 9 3.43 9.02 10.23
C PHE A 9 4.63 9.50 11.06
N GLU A 10 5.05 8.70 12.03
CA GLU A 10 6.13 9.08 12.92
C GLU A 10 7.50 8.93 12.26
N ALA A 11 8.31 9.98 12.31
CA ALA A 11 9.70 9.98 11.90
C ALA A 11 10.53 9.03 12.79
N GLY A 12 11.50 8.34 12.20
CA GLY A 12 12.29 7.34 12.91
C GLY A 12 11.55 6.02 13.17
N ARG A 13 10.38 5.82 12.58
CA ARG A 13 9.54 4.64 12.83
C ARG A 13 9.07 3.98 11.54
N VAL A 14 8.85 2.66 11.62
CA VAL A 14 8.32 1.86 10.52
C VAL A 14 6.82 1.68 10.69
N THR A 15 6.03 2.16 9.74
CA THR A 15 4.60 1.86 9.66
C THR A 15 4.36 0.78 8.61
N LEU A 16 3.71 -0.31 9.01
CA LEU A 16 3.31 -1.38 8.11
C LEU A 16 1.87 -1.16 7.63
N ILE A 17 1.71 -1.08 6.32
CA ILE A 17 0.39 -1.03 5.69
C ILE A 17 0.08 -2.38 5.07
N VAL A 18 -0.96 -3.03 5.56
CA VAL A 18 -1.42 -4.34 5.09
C VAL A 18 -2.72 -4.18 4.33
N SER A 19 -2.75 -4.59 3.07
CA SER A 19 -3.93 -4.45 2.22
C SER A 19 -4.15 -5.70 1.38
N GLY A 20 -5.40 -6.10 1.21
CA GLY A 20 -5.80 -7.08 0.18
C GLY A 20 -6.25 -6.41 -1.12
N SER A 21 -5.92 -5.15 -1.34
CA SER A 21 -6.39 -4.31 -2.44
C SER A 21 -5.25 -3.46 -3.00
N ASP A 22 -5.30 -3.18 -4.30
CA ASP A 22 -4.37 -2.32 -5.01
C ASP A 22 -4.44 -0.84 -4.56
N TYR A 23 -5.40 -0.50 -3.71
CA TYR A 23 -5.50 0.83 -3.11
C TYR A 23 -4.23 1.25 -2.38
N VAL A 24 -3.46 0.30 -1.83
CA VAL A 24 -2.18 0.56 -1.18
C VAL A 24 -1.18 1.23 -2.14
N PHE A 25 -1.17 0.87 -3.42
CA PHE A 25 -0.27 1.45 -4.42
C PHE A 25 -0.67 2.88 -4.80
N HIS A 26 -1.97 3.16 -4.83
CA HIS A 26 -2.45 4.53 -4.98
C HIS A 26 -2.09 5.38 -3.75
N LEU A 27 -2.21 4.82 -2.56
CA LEU A 27 -1.82 5.49 -1.33
C LEU A 27 -0.32 5.82 -1.29
N THR A 28 0.56 4.86 -1.65
CA THR A 28 2.01 5.13 -1.70
C THR A 28 2.34 6.24 -2.70
N SER A 29 1.66 6.28 -3.85
CA SER A 29 1.79 7.37 -4.82
C SER A 29 1.36 8.73 -4.26
N LEU A 30 0.25 8.77 -3.51
CA LEU A 30 -0.20 9.98 -2.79
C LEU A 30 0.83 10.45 -1.76
N LEU A 31 1.42 9.52 -1.01
CA LEU A 31 2.44 9.84 0.02
C LEU A 31 3.73 10.39 -0.62
N CYS A 32 4.15 9.84 -1.76
CA CYS A 32 5.27 10.38 -2.52
C CYS A 32 5.02 11.84 -2.92
N VAL A 33 3.87 12.13 -3.55
CA VAL A 33 3.53 13.50 -3.96
C VAL A 33 3.44 14.42 -2.75
N ARG A 34 2.84 13.96 -1.66
CA ARG A 34 2.71 14.76 -0.43
C ARG A 34 4.07 15.11 0.17
N SER A 35 4.99 14.13 0.28
CA SER A 35 6.35 14.37 0.78
C SER A 35 7.08 15.40 -0.08
N VAL A 36 6.98 15.30 -1.41
CA VAL A 36 7.60 16.25 -2.32
C VAL A 36 6.98 17.65 -2.21
N MET A 37 5.67 17.77 -2.01
CA MET A 37 4.98 19.05 -1.77
C MET A 37 5.51 19.76 -0.51
N GLU A 38 5.91 18.99 0.49
CA GLU A 38 6.51 19.50 1.74
C GLU A 38 8.02 19.76 1.61
N GLY A 39 8.57 19.63 0.40
CA GLY A 39 9.99 19.88 0.10
C GLY A 39 10.89 18.66 0.28
N GLY A 40 10.32 17.48 0.58
CA GLY A 40 11.07 16.26 0.84
C GLY A 40 11.53 15.52 -0.41
N GLU A 41 12.55 14.67 -0.21
CA GLU A 41 13.00 13.64 -1.15
C GLU A 41 12.45 12.28 -0.69
N VAL A 42 12.18 11.39 -1.66
CA VAL A 42 11.60 10.08 -1.40
C VAL A 42 12.52 8.98 -1.92
N VAL A 43 12.80 7.97 -1.10
CA VAL A 43 13.39 6.71 -1.55
C VAL A 43 12.29 5.68 -1.66
N PHE A 44 12.14 5.07 -2.83
CA PHE A 44 11.10 4.07 -3.11
C PHE A 44 11.76 2.75 -3.51
N VAL A 45 11.69 1.75 -2.63
CA VAL A 45 12.13 0.39 -2.90
C VAL A 45 10.93 -0.44 -3.33
N ASP A 46 10.95 -0.89 -4.59
CA ASP A 46 9.81 -1.54 -5.23
C ASP A 46 10.05 -3.05 -5.39
N GLY A 47 9.44 -3.84 -4.51
CA GLY A 47 9.45 -5.31 -4.55
C GLY A 47 8.23 -5.93 -5.24
N GLY A 48 7.26 -5.11 -5.66
CA GLY A 48 6.01 -5.59 -6.25
C GLY A 48 5.76 -5.12 -7.68
N ASN A 49 6.74 -4.41 -8.30
CA ASN A 49 6.54 -3.71 -9.57
C ASN A 49 5.32 -2.78 -9.53
N SER A 50 5.19 -2.05 -8.43
CA SER A 50 3.98 -1.33 -8.02
C SER A 50 4.03 0.17 -8.29
N ILE A 51 5.23 0.73 -8.49
CA ILE A 51 5.35 2.16 -8.74
C ILE A 51 4.75 2.53 -10.10
N ASP A 52 3.88 3.53 -10.09
CA ASP A 52 3.22 4.10 -11.27
C ASP A 52 3.61 5.57 -11.47
N PRO A 53 4.63 5.88 -12.28
CA PRO A 53 5.04 7.26 -12.56
C PRO A 53 3.94 8.10 -13.23
N HIS A 54 3.05 7.47 -14.01
CA HIS A 54 1.93 8.18 -14.63
C HIS A 54 0.86 8.55 -13.62
N GLY A 55 0.54 7.63 -12.72
CA GLY A 55 -0.36 7.89 -11.59
C GLY A 55 0.18 8.98 -10.68
N ILE A 56 1.48 8.94 -10.32
CA ILE A 56 2.16 9.99 -9.56
C ILE A 56 2.05 11.35 -10.26
N ALA A 57 2.36 11.42 -11.58
CA ALA A 57 2.24 12.65 -12.36
C ALA A 57 0.79 13.16 -12.41
N GLY A 58 -0.19 12.27 -12.51
CA GLY A 58 -1.61 12.60 -12.46
C GLY A 58 -2.04 13.18 -11.11
N ILE A 59 -1.54 12.62 -10.00
CA ILE A 59 -1.76 13.15 -8.65
C ILE A 59 -1.11 14.53 -8.51
N ALA A 60 0.16 14.68 -8.92
CA ALA A 60 0.90 15.93 -8.89
C ALA A 60 0.14 17.05 -9.60
N LYS A 61 -0.35 16.78 -10.82
CA LYS A 61 -1.16 17.74 -11.60
C LYS A 61 -2.42 18.20 -10.85
N ARG A 62 -3.10 17.30 -10.13
CA ARG A 62 -4.32 17.63 -9.38
C ARG A 62 -4.06 18.58 -8.20
N VAL A 63 -2.84 18.56 -7.66
CA VAL A 63 -2.43 19.46 -6.57
C VAL A 63 -1.61 20.66 -7.05
N GLY A 64 -1.53 20.89 -8.36
CA GLY A 64 -0.89 22.08 -8.96
C GLY A 64 0.62 21.95 -9.15
N LEU A 65 1.20 20.74 -9.05
CA LEU A 65 2.62 20.50 -9.28
C LEU A 65 2.86 19.97 -10.69
N ALA A 66 3.98 20.39 -11.31
CA ALA A 66 4.42 19.79 -12.57
C ALA A 66 5.11 18.44 -12.32
N ARG A 67 4.94 17.50 -13.27
CA ARG A 67 5.61 16.19 -13.18
C ARG A 67 7.13 16.29 -13.02
N LEU A 68 7.75 17.30 -13.62
CA LEU A 68 9.19 17.54 -13.58
C LEU A 68 9.66 18.08 -12.21
N GLU A 69 8.75 18.55 -11.37
CA GLU A 69 9.03 18.95 -10.00
C GLU A 69 8.96 17.77 -9.04
N VAL A 70 8.15 16.75 -9.37
CA VAL A 70 7.87 15.63 -8.46
C VAL A 70 8.71 14.39 -8.80
N LEU A 71 8.68 13.94 -10.05
CA LEU A 71 9.31 12.65 -10.41
C LEU A 71 10.84 12.59 -10.13
N PRO A 72 11.64 13.65 -10.37
CA PRO A 72 13.07 13.61 -10.07
C PRO A 72 13.40 13.48 -8.57
N LYS A 73 12.45 13.80 -7.69
CA LYS A 73 12.59 13.71 -6.23
C LYS A 73 12.19 12.35 -5.65
N ILE A 74 11.82 11.41 -6.50
CA ILE A 74 11.47 10.05 -6.11
C ILE A 74 12.54 9.10 -6.66
N HIS A 75 13.43 8.66 -5.78
CA HIS A 75 14.55 7.78 -6.11
C HIS A 75 14.09 6.33 -6.00
N VAL A 76 14.09 5.62 -7.13
CA VAL A 76 13.52 4.27 -7.22
C VAL A 76 14.60 3.22 -7.32
N ALA A 77 14.57 2.23 -6.43
CA ALA A 77 15.27 0.97 -6.55
C ALA A 77 14.26 -0.17 -6.72
N ARG A 78 14.49 -1.09 -7.64
CA ARG A 78 13.58 -2.21 -7.89
C ARG A 78 14.26 -3.55 -7.67
N ALA A 79 13.55 -4.44 -6.98
CA ALA A 79 13.97 -5.81 -6.74
C ALA A 79 12.97 -6.79 -7.36
N PHE A 80 13.48 -7.88 -7.93
CA PHE A 80 12.68 -8.97 -8.50
C PHE A 80 12.91 -10.30 -7.77
N THR A 81 13.90 -10.36 -6.87
CA THR A 81 14.22 -11.52 -6.03
C THR A 81 14.45 -11.09 -4.60
N CYS A 82 14.30 -12.02 -3.65
CA CYS A 82 14.58 -11.73 -2.23
C CYS A 82 16.05 -11.33 -2.00
N HIS A 83 16.98 -11.86 -2.79
CA HIS A 83 18.40 -11.51 -2.70
C HIS A 83 18.65 -10.07 -3.14
N GLN A 84 18.06 -9.65 -4.27
CA GLN A 84 18.14 -8.24 -4.70
C GLN A 84 17.52 -7.30 -3.68
N MET A 85 16.36 -7.65 -3.12
CA MET A 85 15.74 -6.89 -2.06
C MET A 85 16.66 -6.81 -0.83
N ALA A 86 17.25 -7.92 -0.41
CA ALA A 86 18.18 -7.94 0.71
C ALA A 86 19.42 -7.10 0.44
N THR A 87 20.01 -7.15 -0.75
CA THR A 87 21.15 -6.30 -1.15
C THR A 87 20.80 -4.83 -1.06
N ILE A 88 19.65 -4.40 -1.61
CA ILE A 88 19.20 -3.00 -1.53
C ILE A 88 19.06 -2.58 -0.06
N LEU A 89 18.43 -3.39 0.77
CA LEU A 89 18.15 -3.06 2.16
C LEU A 89 19.37 -3.15 3.09
N LEU A 90 20.35 -4.01 2.80
CA LEU A 90 21.50 -4.22 3.67
C LEU A 90 22.71 -3.38 3.28
N GLU A 91 22.82 -3.00 1.99
CA GLU A 91 24.06 -2.45 1.45
C GLU A 91 23.87 -1.05 0.83
N GLN A 92 22.65 -0.67 0.44
CA GLN A 92 22.43 0.54 -0.37
C GLN A 92 21.50 1.56 0.26
N ILE A 93 20.52 1.12 1.06
CA ILE A 93 19.44 2.00 1.54
C ILE A 93 19.96 3.10 2.47
N ASP A 94 20.91 2.77 3.34
CA ASP A 94 21.48 3.70 4.34
C ASP A 94 22.17 4.88 3.65
N GLU A 95 23.14 4.57 2.77
CA GLU A 95 23.85 5.55 1.96
C GLU A 95 22.88 6.38 1.11
N LYS A 96 21.89 5.72 0.47
CA LYS A 96 20.94 6.42 -0.40
C LYS A 96 20.05 7.39 0.36
N VAL A 97 19.56 7.00 1.54
CA VAL A 97 18.75 7.88 2.42
C VAL A 97 19.55 9.10 2.84
N GLN A 98 20.82 8.90 3.21
CA GLN A 98 21.73 9.97 3.59
C GLN A 98 22.03 10.91 2.42
N ASP A 99 22.41 10.36 1.25
CA ASP A 99 22.86 11.14 0.09
C ASP A 99 21.79 12.10 -0.43
N VAL A 100 20.53 11.64 -0.47
CA VAL A 100 19.44 12.48 -0.98
C VAL A 100 18.74 13.26 0.13
N GLY A 101 19.05 13.02 1.40
CA GLY A 101 18.34 13.61 2.52
C GLY A 101 16.87 13.22 2.55
N ALA A 102 16.57 11.93 2.33
CA ALA A 102 15.20 11.45 2.22
C ALA A 102 14.41 11.72 3.51
N GLN A 103 13.17 12.16 3.37
CA GLN A 103 12.23 12.34 4.47
C GLN A 103 11.22 11.20 4.54
N LEU A 104 11.02 10.51 3.41
CA LEU A 104 10.13 9.37 3.28
C LEU A 104 10.84 8.21 2.57
N VAL A 105 10.74 7.03 3.15
CA VAL A 105 11.13 5.76 2.50
C VAL A 105 9.90 4.88 2.36
N ILE A 106 9.65 4.40 1.15
CA ILE A 106 8.59 3.43 0.86
C ILE A 106 9.24 2.11 0.48
N LEU A 107 8.89 1.06 1.21
CA LEU A 107 9.26 -0.33 0.95
C LEU A 107 8.04 -1.06 0.43
N SER A 108 7.78 -0.95 -0.87
CA SER A 108 6.58 -1.51 -1.48
C SER A 108 6.70 -3.01 -1.65
N CYS A 109 5.69 -3.75 -1.18
CA CYS A 109 5.65 -5.20 -1.20
C CYS A 109 6.90 -5.81 -0.53
N LEU A 110 7.30 -5.28 0.64
CA LEU A 110 8.52 -5.68 1.33
C LEU A 110 8.64 -7.20 1.57
N PRO A 111 7.62 -7.91 2.10
CA PRO A 111 7.76 -9.32 2.40
C PRO A 111 7.57 -10.25 1.18
N GLU A 112 6.94 -9.79 0.10
CA GLU A 112 6.43 -10.65 -0.97
C GLU A 112 7.52 -11.48 -1.63
N LEU A 113 8.70 -10.90 -1.88
CA LEU A 113 9.83 -11.60 -2.49
C LEU A 113 10.44 -12.67 -1.56
N PHE A 114 10.34 -12.48 -0.24
CA PHE A 114 10.78 -13.48 0.75
C PHE A 114 9.73 -14.58 0.99
N LEU A 115 8.55 -14.45 0.36
CA LEU A 115 7.48 -15.46 0.40
C LEU A 115 7.51 -16.38 -0.82
N ASP A 116 8.51 -16.25 -1.68
CA ASP A 116 8.73 -17.10 -2.85
C ASP A 116 8.99 -18.54 -2.42
N GLU A 117 8.26 -19.49 -3.03
CA GLU A 117 8.33 -20.90 -2.69
C GLU A 117 9.64 -21.56 -3.18
N ASP A 118 10.29 -20.95 -4.19
CA ASP A 118 11.57 -21.42 -4.75
C ASP A 118 12.77 -21.12 -3.82
N VAL A 119 12.57 -20.23 -2.83
CA VAL A 119 13.61 -19.92 -1.84
C VAL A 119 13.41 -20.74 -0.58
N PRO A 120 14.46 -21.45 -0.09
CA PRO A 120 14.39 -22.21 1.16
C PRO A 120 13.94 -21.32 2.33
N LEU A 121 12.99 -21.81 3.13
CA LEU A 121 12.38 -21.02 4.21
C LEU A 121 13.41 -20.47 5.20
N SER A 122 14.43 -21.28 5.55
CA SER A 122 15.51 -20.88 6.46
C SER A 122 16.31 -19.70 5.92
N GLU A 123 16.64 -19.74 4.63
CA GLU A 123 17.37 -18.68 3.94
C GLU A 123 16.53 -17.39 3.83
N ALA A 124 15.30 -17.50 3.31
CA ALA A 124 14.38 -16.37 3.23
C ALA A 124 14.15 -15.72 4.59
N HIS A 125 14.00 -16.52 5.65
CA HIS A 125 13.82 -16.01 7.01
C HIS A 125 15.06 -15.28 7.53
N GLN A 126 16.28 -15.82 7.34
CA GLN A 126 17.51 -15.17 7.77
C GLN A 126 17.75 -13.85 7.03
N LEU A 127 17.58 -13.85 5.71
CA LEU A 127 17.69 -12.64 4.89
C LEU A 127 16.66 -11.59 5.34
N PHE A 128 15.40 -11.99 5.51
CA PHE A 128 14.35 -11.09 5.94
C PHE A 128 14.60 -10.50 7.34
N LEU A 129 15.05 -11.32 8.27
CA LEU A 129 15.36 -10.89 9.65
C LEU A 129 16.48 -9.83 9.66
N ARG A 130 17.54 -10.03 8.86
CA ARG A 130 18.63 -9.05 8.73
C ARG A 130 18.13 -7.77 8.09
N SER A 131 17.38 -7.86 6.97
CA SER A 131 16.80 -6.72 6.27
C SER A 131 15.85 -5.92 7.16
N ALA A 132 15.01 -6.58 7.94
CA ALA A 132 14.07 -5.94 8.85
C ALA A 132 14.76 -5.16 9.98
N ARG A 133 15.87 -5.69 10.51
CA ARG A 133 16.70 -4.98 11.50
C ARG A 133 17.34 -3.74 10.91
N GLU A 134 17.86 -3.85 9.68
CA GLU A 134 18.49 -2.75 8.98
C GLU A 134 17.47 -1.64 8.65
N VAL A 135 16.30 -2.02 8.14
CA VAL A 135 15.19 -1.10 7.89
C VAL A 135 14.84 -0.29 9.15
N LYS A 136 14.76 -0.96 10.31
CA LYS A 136 14.48 -0.29 11.57
C LYS A 136 15.63 0.63 11.99
N ARG A 137 16.88 0.19 11.86
CA ARG A 137 18.08 0.99 12.16
C ARG A 137 18.11 2.26 11.30
N VAL A 138 17.96 2.14 9.98
CA VAL A 138 17.98 3.28 9.06
C VAL A 138 16.85 4.27 9.39
N ALA A 139 15.65 3.78 9.72
CA ALA A 139 14.56 4.66 10.14
C ALA A 139 14.94 5.48 11.38
N GLU A 140 15.48 4.83 12.42
CA GLU A 140 15.85 5.44 13.70
C GLU A 140 17.04 6.39 13.54
N ASP A 141 18.11 5.98 12.86
CA ASP A 141 19.35 6.75 12.73
C ASP A 141 19.18 8.03 11.92
N HIS A 142 18.38 7.99 10.84
CA HIS A 142 18.12 9.15 9.97
C HIS A 142 16.86 9.92 10.35
N GLY A 143 16.06 9.44 11.30
CA GLY A 143 14.80 10.07 11.65
C GLY A 143 13.80 10.13 10.48
N VAL A 144 13.90 9.19 9.52
CA VAL A 144 13.06 9.18 8.32
C VAL A 144 11.73 8.46 8.56
N VAL A 145 10.66 8.93 7.95
CA VAL A 145 9.39 8.20 7.92
C VAL A 145 9.54 6.98 7.03
N MET A 146 9.33 5.79 7.58
CA MET A 146 9.45 4.55 6.80
C MET A 146 8.13 3.82 6.72
N ILE A 147 7.69 3.51 5.49
CA ILE A 147 6.42 2.84 5.21
C ILE A 147 6.69 1.55 4.46
N ALA A 148 6.42 0.43 5.12
CA ALA A 148 6.44 -0.88 4.48
C ALA A 148 5.03 -1.28 4.07
N THR A 149 4.86 -1.88 2.89
CA THR A 149 3.55 -2.40 2.46
C THR A 149 3.58 -3.91 2.27
N ASN A 150 2.42 -4.53 2.51
CA ASN A 150 2.12 -5.91 2.16
C ASN A 150 0.78 -5.99 1.43
N ALA A 151 0.79 -6.47 0.19
CA ALA A 151 -0.41 -6.71 -0.63
C ALA A 151 -0.78 -8.20 -0.73
N GLY A 152 0.15 -9.10 -0.38
CA GLY A 152 0.02 -10.56 -0.51
C GLY A 152 -0.41 -11.28 0.77
N LEU A 153 -1.56 -10.94 1.36
CA LEU A 153 -2.02 -11.49 2.65
C LEU A 153 -1.98 -13.02 2.74
N ALA A 154 -2.49 -13.73 1.72
CA ALA A 154 -2.60 -15.19 1.76
C ALA A 154 -1.23 -15.89 1.86
N LYS A 155 -0.22 -15.42 1.12
CA LYS A 155 1.14 -15.96 1.18
C LYS A 155 1.79 -15.68 2.53
N LEU A 156 1.61 -14.47 3.09
CA LEU A 156 2.14 -14.08 4.38
C LEU A 156 1.62 -14.97 5.53
N TYR A 157 0.35 -15.39 5.47
CA TYR A 157 -0.21 -16.28 6.49
C TYR A 157 0.41 -17.69 6.48
N ARG A 158 0.90 -18.16 5.34
CA ARG A 158 1.58 -19.47 5.23
C ARG A 158 2.98 -19.45 5.84
N ARG A 159 3.73 -18.33 5.76
CA ARG A 159 5.09 -18.20 6.28
C ARG A 159 5.11 -17.44 7.62
N LYS A 160 4.71 -18.14 8.68
CA LYS A 160 4.52 -17.58 10.03
C LYS A 160 5.75 -16.85 10.58
N SER A 161 6.97 -17.37 10.32
CA SER A 161 8.23 -16.77 10.80
C SER A 161 8.47 -15.39 10.17
N ILE A 162 8.31 -15.24 8.85
CA ILE A 162 8.44 -13.96 8.14
C ILE A 162 7.36 -12.99 8.62
N ARG A 163 6.12 -13.45 8.73
CA ARG A 163 5.03 -12.64 9.26
C ARG A 163 5.35 -12.09 10.65
N ARG A 164 5.86 -12.92 11.56
CA ARG A 164 6.23 -12.52 12.90
C ARG A 164 7.28 -11.40 12.88
N VAL A 165 8.37 -11.58 12.15
CA VAL A 165 9.43 -10.56 12.00
C VAL A 165 8.87 -9.26 11.44
N LEU A 166 8.03 -9.32 10.39
CA LEU A 166 7.41 -8.14 9.78
C LEU A 166 6.60 -7.33 10.80
N TYR A 167 5.75 -8.01 11.59
CA TYR A 167 4.92 -7.33 12.58
C TYR A 167 5.72 -6.82 13.79
N GLU A 168 6.80 -7.51 14.19
CA GLU A 168 7.71 -7.07 15.26
C GLU A 168 8.59 -5.88 14.84
N THR A 169 8.81 -5.71 13.54
CA THR A 169 9.55 -4.56 12.99
C THR A 169 8.71 -3.30 12.98
N ALA A 170 7.40 -3.44 12.76
CA ALA A 170 6.49 -2.32 12.66
C ALA A 170 6.20 -1.70 14.03
N TYR A 171 6.39 -0.38 14.12
CA TYR A 171 5.90 0.42 15.23
C TYR A 171 4.36 0.50 15.23
N ARG A 172 3.77 0.65 14.02
CA ARG A 172 2.32 0.71 13.82
C ARG A 172 1.90 -0.15 12.64
N VAL A 173 0.73 -0.77 12.75
CA VAL A 173 0.11 -1.56 11.68
C VAL A 173 -1.21 -0.92 11.28
N VAL A 174 -1.33 -0.60 9.99
CA VAL A 174 -2.56 -0.10 9.37
C VAL A 174 -3.09 -1.16 8.42
N ARG A 175 -4.33 -1.61 8.62
CA ARG A 175 -4.96 -2.62 7.76
C ARG A 175 -6.05 -2.00 6.92
N PHE A 176 -5.99 -2.24 5.62
CA PHE A 176 -7.06 -1.91 4.68
C PHE A 176 -7.81 -3.18 4.29
N GLN A 177 -9.11 -3.13 4.44
CA GLN A 177 -10.00 -4.24 4.11
C GLN A 177 -11.13 -3.74 3.22
N HIS A 178 -11.47 -4.51 2.19
CA HIS A 178 -12.67 -4.22 1.41
C HIS A 178 -13.92 -4.37 2.28
N HIS A 179 -14.79 -3.38 2.23
CA HIS A 179 -16.06 -3.41 2.95
C HIS A 179 -17.14 -2.73 2.11
N ARG A 180 -18.20 -3.45 1.76
CA ARG A 180 -19.43 -2.99 1.07
C ARG A 180 -19.37 -1.59 0.46
N GLY A 181 -18.74 -1.46 -0.70
CA GLY A 181 -18.59 -0.17 -1.43
C GLY A 181 -17.63 0.85 -0.80
N GLY A 182 -16.70 0.38 0.07
CA GLY A 182 -15.72 1.24 0.73
C GLY A 182 -14.48 0.50 1.18
N LEU A 183 -13.62 1.23 1.86
CA LEU A 183 -12.39 0.75 2.45
C LEU A 183 -12.48 0.87 3.97
N LYS A 184 -12.44 -0.25 4.67
CA LYS A 184 -12.34 -0.28 6.12
C LYS A 184 -10.87 -0.13 6.51
N ILE A 185 -10.59 0.83 7.38
CA ILE A 185 -9.27 1.12 7.94
C ILE A 185 -9.28 0.69 9.39
N VAL A 186 -8.34 -0.19 9.74
CA VAL A 186 -8.19 -0.69 11.10
C VAL A 186 -6.78 -0.41 11.58
N VAL A 187 -6.65 0.25 12.72
CA VAL A 187 -5.39 0.54 13.41
C VAL A 187 -5.47 -0.05 14.81
N PRO A 188 -5.04 -1.31 14.99
CA PRO A 188 -5.31 -2.08 16.21
C PRO A 188 -4.72 -1.46 17.49
N ASP A 189 -3.50 -0.89 17.40
CA ASP A 189 -2.80 -0.25 18.53
C ASP A 189 -3.49 1.01 19.05
N LEU A 190 -4.26 1.68 18.18
CA LEU A 190 -5.05 2.87 18.55
C LEU A 190 -6.54 2.55 18.83
N GLY A 191 -6.95 1.30 18.65
CA GLY A 191 -8.36 0.91 18.75
C GLY A 191 -9.25 1.57 17.68
N ILE A 192 -8.67 2.02 16.57
CA ILE A 192 -9.39 2.75 15.53
C ILE A 192 -9.92 1.77 14.49
N GLU A 193 -11.19 1.94 14.15
CA GLU A 193 -11.86 1.24 13.07
C GLU A 193 -12.77 2.23 12.35
N GLU A 194 -12.39 2.63 11.14
CA GLU A 194 -13.16 3.58 10.33
C GLU A 194 -13.42 3.02 8.93
N THR A 195 -14.57 3.39 8.35
CA THR A 195 -14.91 3.05 6.97
C THR A 195 -14.81 4.30 6.10
N TYR A 196 -13.96 4.21 5.08
CA TYR A 196 -13.81 5.23 4.07
C TYR A 196 -14.49 4.80 2.77
N ARG A 197 -15.35 5.66 2.25
CA ARG A 197 -15.94 5.50 0.91
C ARG A 197 -15.25 6.47 -0.03
N PRO A 198 -14.47 5.97 -1.01
CA PRO A 198 -13.76 6.82 -1.98
C PRO A 198 -14.73 7.52 -2.94
N VAL A 199 -15.96 7.05 -3.02
CA VAL A 199 -17.02 7.59 -3.89
C VAL A 199 -17.99 8.40 -3.04
N PRO A 200 -18.38 9.63 -3.45
CA PRO A 200 -19.41 10.42 -2.80
C PRO A 200 -20.70 9.64 -2.59
N ALA A 201 -21.44 9.92 -1.51
CA ALA A 201 -22.66 9.19 -1.15
C ALA A 201 -23.77 9.26 -2.22
N ASN A 202 -23.69 10.21 -3.15
CA ASN A 202 -24.61 10.39 -4.26
C ASN A 202 -24.16 9.70 -5.57
N GLN A 203 -23.06 8.95 -5.53
CA GLN A 203 -22.57 8.15 -6.66
C GLN A 203 -22.54 6.67 -6.27
N ALA A 204 -22.94 5.81 -7.21
CA ALA A 204 -22.86 4.36 -7.05
C ALA A 204 -21.59 3.83 -7.75
N THR A 205 -20.98 2.80 -7.17
CA THR A 205 -19.88 2.05 -7.80
C THR A 205 -20.43 0.90 -8.64
N LEU A 206 -19.63 0.33 -9.53
CA LEU A 206 -20.01 -0.89 -10.26
C LEU A 206 -20.32 -2.06 -9.30
N GLU A 207 -19.68 -2.11 -8.13
CA GLU A 207 -19.94 -3.13 -7.11
C GLU A 207 -21.34 -3.00 -6.51
N ASP A 208 -21.88 -1.80 -6.39
CA ASP A 208 -23.26 -1.58 -5.91
C ASP A 208 -24.29 -2.18 -6.87
N PHE A 209 -23.94 -2.30 -8.17
CA PHE A 209 -24.77 -2.98 -9.18
C PHE A 209 -24.54 -4.50 -9.23
N ALA A 210 -23.34 -4.97 -8.91
CA ALA A 210 -23.02 -6.41 -8.95
C ALA A 210 -23.85 -7.23 -7.96
N TYR A 211 -24.27 -6.63 -6.85
CA TYR A 211 -25.17 -7.28 -5.86
C TYR A 211 -26.65 -7.26 -6.26
N ALA A 212 -27.02 -6.47 -7.25
CA ALA A 212 -28.39 -6.42 -7.77
C ALA A 212 -28.65 -7.48 -8.86
N VAL A 213 -27.62 -8.16 -9.36
CA VAL A 213 -27.77 -9.25 -10.31
C VAL A 213 -27.94 -10.57 -9.53
N PRO A 214 -29.07 -11.28 -9.66
CA PRO A 214 -29.26 -12.60 -9.04
C PRO A 214 -28.11 -13.52 -9.47
N ARG A 215 -27.49 -14.24 -8.56
CA ARG A 215 -26.47 -15.23 -8.90
C ARG A 215 -27.10 -16.28 -9.78
N ILE A 216 -26.41 -16.69 -10.85
CA ILE A 216 -26.88 -17.71 -11.81
C ILE A 216 -27.37 -19.01 -11.11
N ARG A 217 -26.94 -19.29 -9.90
CA ARG A 217 -27.43 -20.39 -9.06
C ARG A 217 -28.90 -20.24 -8.67
N ASP A 218 -29.42 -19.02 -8.52
CA ASP A 218 -30.80 -18.78 -8.10
C ASP A 218 -31.79 -18.93 -9.27
N LEU A 219 -31.29 -18.95 -10.52
CA LEU A 219 -32.07 -19.18 -11.74
C LEU A 219 -32.29 -20.66 -12.04
N GLN A 220 -31.61 -21.59 -11.34
CA GLN A 220 -31.79 -23.03 -11.53
C GLN A 220 -32.89 -23.63 -10.62
N GLU A 221 -33.41 -22.87 -9.66
CA GLU A 221 -34.45 -23.33 -8.71
C GLU A 221 -35.89 -22.81 -9.04
N GLY A 222 -36.16 -22.42 -10.28
CA GLY A 222 -37.55 -22.30 -10.77
C GLY A 222 -38.40 -21.18 -10.15
N ILE A 223 -37.82 -20.01 -9.79
CA ILE A 223 -38.57 -18.84 -9.34
C ILE A 223 -38.83 -17.93 -10.54
N GLU A 224 -40.11 -17.80 -10.94
CA GLU A 224 -40.51 -16.84 -12.00
C GLU A 224 -40.13 -15.38 -11.60
N PRO A 225 -39.57 -14.61 -12.55
CA PRO A 225 -39.13 -13.22 -12.25
C PRO A 225 -40.37 -12.33 -12.09
N LYS A 226 -40.52 -11.72 -10.90
CA LYS A 226 -41.39 -10.56 -10.71
C LYS A 226 -40.80 -9.36 -11.46
N GLU A 227 -41.62 -8.80 -12.36
CA GLU A 227 -41.25 -7.61 -13.14
C GLU A 227 -40.69 -6.48 -12.25
N VAL A 228 -39.40 -6.15 -12.45
CA VAL A 228 -38.79 -4.95 -11.90
C VAL A 228 -38.98 -3.81 -12.90
N ARG A 229 -39.84 -2.83 -12.58
CA ARG A 229 -40.03 -1.62 -13.35
C ARG A 229 -38.71 -0.85 -13.42
N ALA A 230 -38.20 -0.66 -14.64
CA ALA A 230 -37.05 0.19 -14.94
C ALA A 230 -37.35 1.65 -14.57
N ALA A 231 -36.61 2.22 -13.65
CA ALA A 231 -36.55 3.66 -13.43
C ALA A 231 -35.54 4.25 -14.44
N ASN A 232 -36.07 5.02 -15.39
CA ASN A 232 -35.27 5.77 -16.36
C ASN A 232 -34.40 6.82 -15.64
N GLY A 233 -33.09 6.62 -15.65
CA GLY A 233 -32.11 7.61 -15.23
C GLY A 233 -30.85 7.52 -16.09
N TYR A 234 -30.59 8.57 -16.86
CA TYR A 234 -29.48 8.67 -17.82
C TYR A 234 -28.11 8.52 -17.14
N LEU A 235 -27.30 7.56 -17.62
CA LEU A 235 -25.89 7.45 -17.31
C LEU A 235 -25.12 8.64 -17.92
N ARG A 236 -24.59 9.53 -17.09
CA ARG A 236 -23.58 10.50 -17.51
C ARG A 236 -22.22 10.01 -17.05
N PHE A 237 -21.37 9.67 -18.01
CA PHE A 237 -19.95 9.47 -17.75
C PHE A 237 -19.32 10.86 -17.54
N ALA A 238 -18.77 11.08 -16.33
CA ALA A 238 -17.88 12.21 -16.07
C ALA A 238 -16.44 11.68 -16.07
N TRP A 239 -15.64 12.26 -16.94
CA TRP A 239 -14.19 12.01 -17.06
C TRP A 239 -13.42 12.70 -15.93
#